data_7d45ae7fc394271e512ce8e6d6d3dc32
#
_entry.id   7d45ae7fc394271e512ce8e6d6d3dc32
#
_cell.length_a   1.000
_cell.length_b   1.000
_cell.length_c   1.000
_cell.angle_alpha   90.00
_cell.angle_beta   90.00
_cell.angle_gamma   90.00
#
_symmetry.space_group_name_H-M   'P 1'
#
loop_
_entity.id
_entity.type
_entity.pdbx_description
1 polymer ?
#
loop_
_entity_poly.entity_id
_entity_poly.type
_entity_poly.pdbx_seq_one_letter_code
_entity_poly.pdbx_strand_id
1 'polypeptide(L)'
;MKILLTCDPEIPVPPVLYGGIERIVDGLAKGYSQQGHEVYLIANPTSKCLYTKHNYGWPAHQSRGFKNVYKNMMYLKKVADQVKPDVVHSFSRLMYGYKLFLTSKVPFIQSYQRQISTKSTSFALKLAGKKLHFTSCAAHMLSALPNSAAFTPIFNFTDVDYFDYNSVCQRTHLMFLGRIENVKGTREAIEAAVKSGNKIIVAGNIQPGHDEYFETEIKPLLTNSLVEYVGAVNDEQKKYYLQNSKALLFPVKWEEPFGIVLAEALACATPVIGFNRGSVPEVVKEGMNGFIVETVDEMVQAIGKLDSISPEEIRSDAVNRFSLQSITRQYLDLFFGILDNLRIITISKAPI
;
A
#
# COMPACT_ATOMS: atom_id res chain seq x y z
N MET A 1 -0.22 -24.51 -0.93
CA MET A 1 -1.54 -24.10 -0.40
C MET A 1 -2.43 -23.60 -1.52
N LYS A 2 -3.76 -23.70 -1.34
CA LYS A 2 -4.75 -22.99 -2.14
C LYS A 2 -5.11 -21.68 -1.47
N ILE A 3 -4.84 -20.57 -2.12
CA ILE A 3 -5.07 -19.21 -1.60
C ILE A 3 -6.21 -18.58 -2.39
N LEU A 4 -7.27 -18.15 -1.72
CA LEU A 4 -8.36 -17.40 -2.33
C LEU A 4 -8.18 -15.91 -2.02
N LEU A 5 -7.69 -15.15 -3.01
CA LEU A 5 -7.58 -13.70 -2.95
C LEU A 5 -8.92 -13.04 -3.25
N THR A 6 -9.22 -11.92 -2.60
CA THR A 6 -10.36 -11.08 -2.98
C THR A 6 -9.97 -9.60 -3.04
N CYS A 7 -10.51 -8.89 -4.05
CA CYS A 7 -10.41 -7.45 -4.19
C CYS A 7 -11.80 -6.84 -4.36
N ASP A 8 -11.97 -5.54 -4.10
CA ASP A 8 -13.27 -4.87 -4.29
C ASP A 8 -13.71 -4.91 -5.77
N PRO A 9 -15.02 -4.83 -6.06
CA PRO A 9 -15.56 -5.04 -7.40
C PRO A 9 -15.39 -3.87 -8.39
N GLU A 10 -14.98 -2.69 -7.93
CA GLU A 10 -15.04 -1.46 -8.72
C GLU A 10 -13.95 -1.38 -9.79
N ILE A 11 -12.74 -1.85 -9.51
CA ILE A 11 -11.56 -1.72 -10.39
C ILE A 11 -11.04 -3.12 -10.74
N PRO A 12 -10.65 -3.38 -12.00
CA PRO A 12 -10.08 -4.67 -12.41
C PRO A 12 -8.68 -4.92 -11.82
N VAL A 13 -8.32 -6.18 -11.68
CA VAL A 13 -6.99 -6.66 -11.28
C VAL A 13 -6.33 -7.35 -12.48
N PRO A 14 -5.16 -6.88 -12.98
CA PRO A 14 -4.52 -5.61 -12.65
C PRO A 14 -5.34 -4.41 -13.14
N PRO A 15 -5.15 -3.20 -12.54
CA PRO A 15 -5.84 -2.01 -12.99
C PRO A 15 -5.25 -1.47 -14.30
N VAL A 16 -6.09 -0.83 -15.11
CA VAL A 16 -5.64 -0.24 -16.38
C VAL A 16 -4.87 1.06 -16.16
N LEU A 17 -5.34 1.91 -15.24
CA LEU A 17 -4.75 3.22 -14.92
C LEU A 17 -4.48 3.33 -13.42
N TYR A 18 -5.46 3.87 -12.68
CA TYR A 18 -5.41 4.04 -11.25
C TYR A 18 -5.93 2.79 -10.53
N GLY A 19 -5.27 2.40 -9.41
CA GLY A 19 -5.69 1.25 -8.61
C GLY A 19 -4.53 0.71 -7.76
N GLY A 20 -4.24 1.38 -6.64
CA GLY A 20 -3.13 0.97 -5.76
C GLY A 20 -3.35 -0.39 -5.12
N ILE A 21 -4.58 -0.65 -4.63
CA ILE A 21 -4.92 -1.93 -3.98
C ILE A 21 -4.90 -3.08 -5.01
N GLU A 22 -5.42 -2.83 -6.20
CA GLU A 22 -5.49 -3.80 -7.28
C GLU A 22 -4.08 -4.20 -7.77
N ARG A 23 -3.13 -3.25 -7.83
CA ARG A 23 -1.70 -3.54 -8.10
C ARG A 23 -1.09 -4.41 -7.00
N ILE A 24 -1.41 -4.14 -5.73
CA ILE A 24 -0.96 -4.97 -4.61
C ILE A 24 -1.52 -6.39 -4.71
N VAL A 25 -2.80 -6.54 -5.03
CA VAL A 25 -3.43 -7.87 -5.18
C VAL A 25 -2.83 -8.65 -6.35
N ASP A 26 -2.61 -8.00 -7.50
CA ASP A 26 -1.97 -8.64 -8.67
C ASP A 26 -0.55 -9.10 -8.37
N GLY A 27 0.26 -8.24 -7.74
CA GLY A 27 1.61 -8.59 -7.34
C GLY A 27 1.66 -9.71 -6.29
N LEU A 28 0.79 -9.70 -5.28
CA LEU A 28 0.71 -10.81 -4.33
C LEU A 28 0.27 -12.11 -4.98
N ALA A 29 -0.65 -12.07 -5.97
CA ALA A 29 -1.00 -13.25 -6.75
C ALA A 29 0.23 -13.80 -7.49
N LYS A 30 1.05 -12.92 -8.10
CA LYS A 30 2.34 -13.27 -8.71
C LYS A 30 3.28 -13.90 -7.69
N GLY A 31 3.48 -13.24 -6.55
CA GLY A 31 4.38 -13.70 -5.49
C GLY A 31 4.00 -15.08 -4.95
N TYR A 32 2.72 -15.30 -4.64
CA TYR A 32 2.23 -16.62 -4.17
C TYR A 32 2.38 -17.69 -5.24
N SER A 33 2.04 -17.40 -6.49
CA SER A 33 2.18 -18.34 -7.60
C SER A 33 3.65 -18.73 -7.84
N GLN A 34 4.58 -17.78 -7.77
CA GLN A 34 6.02 -18.02 -7.88
C GLN A 34 6.59 -18.89 -6.75
N GLN A 35 5.96 -18.85 -5.57
CA GLN A 35 6.30 -19.72 -4.44
C GLN A 35 5.58 -21.08 -4.48
N GLY A 36 4.96 -21.45 -5.61
CA GLY A 36 4.34 -22.75 -5.84
C GLY A 36 2.94 -22.91 -5.21
N HIS A 37 2.25 -21.81 -4.88
CA HIS A 37 0.89 -21.87 -4.36
C HIS A 37 -0.15 -21.73 -5.47
N GLU A 38 -1.31 -22.40 -5.30
CA GLU A 38 -2.45 -22.24 -6.19
C GLU A 38 -3.27 -21.02 -5.77
N VAL A 39 -3.34 -20.02 -6.64
CA VAL A 39 -4.03 -18.76 -6.37
C VAL A 39 -5.34 -18.70 -7.16
N TYR A 40 -6.41 -18.32 -6.48
CA TYR A 40 -7.72 -18.02 -7.05
C TYR A 40 -8.08 -16.59 -6.70
N LEU A 41 -8.75 -15.86 -7.58
CA LEU A 41 -9.09 -14.46 -7.36
C LEU A 41 -10.59 -14.22 -7.50
N ILE A 42 -11.19 -13.47 -6.58
CA ILE A 42 -12.51 -12.86 -6.76
C ILE A 42 -12.33 -11.35 -6.82
N ALA A 43 -12.67 -10.72 -7.93
CA ALA A 43 -12.50 -9.28 -8.15
C ALA A 43 -13.53 -8.74 -9.15
N ASN A 44 -13.26 -7.58 -9.74
CA ASN A 44 -14.06 -7.06 -10.84
C ASN A 44 -14.18 -8.09 -11.97
N PRO A 45 -15.35 -8.28 -12.61
CA PRO A 45 -15.55 -9.28 -13.66
C PRO A 45 -14.64 -9.16 -14.89
N THR A 46 -14.08 -7.98 -15.12
CA THR A 46 -13.14 -7.74 -16.23
C THR A 46 -11.68 -7.97 -15.86
N SER A 47 -11.41 -8.44 -14.63
CA SER A 47 -10.06 -8.74 -14.16
C SER A 47 -9.39 -9.84 -14.96
N LYS A 48 -8.09 -9.68 -15.24
CA LYS A 48 -7.27 -10.59 -16.06
C LYS A 48 -5.91 -10.85 -15.37
N CYS A 49 -5.93 -11.20 -14.08
CA CYS A 49 -4.72 -11.57 -13.36
C CYS A 49 -4.17 -12.89 -13.90
N LEU A 50 -2.95 -12.86 -14.44
CA LEU A 50 -2.31 -13.99 -15.11
C LEU A 50 -1.76 -15.05 -14.14
N TYR A 51 -1.60 -14.71 -12.89
CA TYR A 51 -0.98 -15.55 -11.86
C TYR A 51 -1.98 -16.39 -11.07
N THR A 52 -3.22 -16.46 -11.53
CA THR A 52 -4.29 -17.20 -10.87
C THR A 52 -4.77 -18.38 -11.70
N LYS A 53 -5.20 -19.45 -11.03
CA LYS A 53 -5.83 -20.59 -11.66
C LYS A 53 -7.20 -20.24 -12.24
N HIS A 54 -7.90 -19.29 -11.61
CA HIS A 54 -9.19 -18.78 -12.08
C HIS A 54 -9.49 -17.39 -11.50
N ASN A 55 -10.04 -16.53 -12.35
CA ASN A 55 -10.56 -15.21 -11.99
C ASN A 55 -12.10 -15.27 -11.93
N TYR A 56 -12.65 -15.14 -10.72
CA TYR A 56 -14.09 -15.06 -10.50
C TYR A 56 -14.54 -13.59 -10.47
N GLY A 57 -15.62 -13.27 -11.19
CA GLY A 57 -16.23 -11.94 -11.16
C GLY A 57 -17.26 -11.79 -10.05
N TRP A 58 -17.22 -10.70 -9.27
CA TRP A 58 -18.28 -10.40 -8.32
C TRP A 58 -19.64 -10.22 -9.03
N PRO A 59 -20.73 -10.76 -8.48
CA PRO A 59 -22.07 -10.60 -9.05
C PRO A 59 -22.65 -9.20 -8.88
N ALA A 60 -22.14 -8.40 -7.92
CA ALA A 60 -22.49 -7.01 -7.75
C ALA A 60 -21.22 -6.15 -7.96
N HIS A 61 -21.29 -5.23 -8.93
CA HIS A 61 -20.17 -4.41 -9.39
C HIS A 61 -19.90 -3.20 -8.48
N GLN A 62 -20.74 -2.95 -7.49
CA GLN A 62 -20.57 -1.88 -6.52
C GLN A 62 -20.48 -2.47 -5.11
N SER A 63 -19.51 -2.01 -4.35
CA SER A 63 -19.30 -2.46 -2.96
C SER A 63 -20.28 -1.84 -1.97
N ARG A 64 -21.07 -0.84 -2.37
CA ARG A 64 -22.05 -0.13 -1.52
C ARG A 64 -23.46 -0.69 -1.72
N GLY A 65 -24.30 -0.51 -0.70
CA GLY A 65 -25.70 -0.95 -0.69
C GLY A 65 -25.89 -2.37 -0.14
N PHE A 66 -26.89 -2.53 0.74
CA PHE A 66 -27.15 -3.79 1.46
C PHE A 66 -27.32 -4.99 0.51
N LYS A 67 -28.12 -4.83 -0.56
CA LYS A 67 -28.36 -5.89 -1.55
C LYS A 67 -27.07 -6.37 -2.22
N ASN A 68 -26.17 -5.44 -2.58
CA ASN A 68 -24.89 -5.74 -3.22
C ASN A 68 -23.95 -6.46 -2.25
N VAL A 69 -23.86 -5.96 -1.02
CA VAL A 69 -23.06 -6.58 0.03
C VAL A 69 -23.55 -8.02 0.30
N TYR A 70 -24.85 -8.23 0.41
CA TYR A 70 -25.44 -9.56 0.62
C TYR A 70 -25.13 -10.51 -0.56
N LYS A 71 -25.30 -10.05 -1.81
CA LYS A 71 -24.97 -10.85 -3.01
C LYS A 71 -23.51 -11.28 -3.01
N ASN A 72 -22.58 -10.33 -2.77
CA ASN A 72 -21.15 -10.62 -2.76
C ASN A 72 -20.75 -11.51 -1.58
N MET A 73 -21.34 -11.34 -0.40
CA MET A 73 -21.16 -12.22 0.75
C MET A 73 -21.55 -13.68 0.46
N MET A 74 -22.72 -13.88 -0.14
CA MET A 74 -23.17 -15.23 -0.53
C MET A 74 -22.31 -15.83 -1.62
N TYR A 75 -21.83 -15.01 -2.56
CA TYR A 75 -20.96 -15.44 -3.63
C TYR A 75 -19.58 -15.86 -3.14
N LEU A 76 -18.96 -15.08 -2.23
CA LEU A 76 -17.70 -15.47 -1.60
C LEU A 76 -17.82 -16.86 -0.93
N LYS A 77 -18.91 -17.08 -0.20
CA LYS A 77 -19.17 -18.40 0.40
C LYS A 77 -19.27 -19.51 -0.66
N LYS A 78 -20.02 -19.30 -1.73
CA LYS A 78 -20.16 -20.25 -2.84
C LYS A 78 -18.81 -20.59 -3.45
N VAL A 79 -17.99 -19.58 -3.80
CA VAL A 79 -16.67 -19.80 -4.40
C VAL A 79 -15.72 -20.49 -3.41
N ALA A 80 -15.73 -20.11 -2.15
CA ALA A 80 -14.92 -20.78 -1.11
C ALA A 80 -15.27 -22.25 -0.95
N ASP A 81 -16.56 -22.62 -1.02
CA ASP A 81 -16.99 -24.03 -0.98
C ASP A 81 -16.54 -24.83 -2.21
N GLN A 82 -16.51 -24.18 -3.37
CA GLN A 82 -16.08 -24.78 -4.64
C GLN A 82 -14.55 -24.97 -4.66
N VAL A 83 -13.79 -23.93 -4.32
CA VAL A 83 -12.32 -23.92 -4.35
C VAL A 83 -11.71 -24.73 -3.21
N LYS A 84 -12.36 -24.71 -2.03
CA LYS A 84 -11.88 -25.26 -0.74
C LYS A 84 -10.47 -24.74 -0.44
N PRO A 85 -10.31 -23.42 -0.30
CA PRO A 85 -9.01 -22.81 -0.05
C PRO A 85 -8.48 -23.18 1.35
N ASP A 86 -7.15 -23.26 1.49
CA ASP A 86 -6.50 -23.38 2.79
C ASP A 86 -6.57 -22.06 3.55
N VAL A 87 -6.60 -20.92 2.85
CA VAL A 87 -6.70 -19.57 3.40
C VAL A 87 -7.46 -18.63 2.46
N VAL A 88 -8.25 -17.74 3.02
CA VAL A 88 -8.82 -16.59 2.29
C VAL A 88 -8.04 -15.34 2.66
N HIS A 89 -7.45 -14.66 1.68
CA HIS A 89 -6.76 -13.38 1.85
C HIS A 89 -7.55 -12.27 1.16
N SER A 90 -8.14 -11.38 1.94
CA SER A 90 -9.14 -10.41 1.48
C SER A 90 -8.62 -8.97 1.56
N PHE A 91 -8.71 -8.27 0.43
CA PHE A 91 -8.60 -6.81 0.32
C PHE A 91 -9.96 -6.15 0.05
N SER A 92 -11.01 -6.96 -0.03
CA SER A 92 -12.37 -6.49 -0.23
C SER A 92 -13.05 -6.10 1.09
N ARG A 93 -14.33 -5.71 1.02
CA ARG A 93 -15.09 -5.35 2.23
C ARG A 93 -15.18 -6.51 3.22
N LEU A 94 -14.83 -6.24 4.48
CA LEU A 94 -14.88 -7.21 5.59
C LEU A 94 -16.23 -7.94 5.67
N MET A 95 -17.34 -7.23 5.41
CA MET A 95 -18.68 -7.79 5.46
C MET A 95 -18.91 -8.96 4.49
N TYR A 96 -18.16 -9.05 3.40
CA TYR A 96 -18.25 -10.20 2.48
C TYR A 96 -17.83 -11.52 3.15
N GLY A 97 -16.95 -11.45 4.17
CA GLY A 97 -16.51 -12.60 4.97
C GLY A 97 -17.52 -13.11 5.99
N TYR A 98 -18.56 -12.35 6.36
CA TYR A 98 -19.41 -12.70 7.52
C TYR A 98 -20.10 -14.07 7.41
N LYS A 99 -20.56 -14.46 6.22
CA LYS A 99 -21.14 -15.81 6.04
C LYS A 99 -20.09 -16.91 6.24
N LEU A 100 -18.86 -16.72 5.75
CA LEU A 100 -17.76 -17.64 6.00
C LEU A 100 -17.39 -17.71 7.48
N PHE A 101 -17.41 -16.60 8.20
CA PHE A 101 -17.13 -16.56 9.64
C PHE A 101 -18.12 -17.44 10.44
N LEU A 102 -19.34 -17.56 9.99
CA LEU A 102 -20.36 -18.38 10.65
C LEU A 102 -20.33 -19.86 10.24
N THR A 103 -19.93 -20.15 9.00
CA THR A 103 -20.21 -21.46 8.38
C THR A 103 -18.96 -22.22 7.90
N SER A 104 -17.76 -21.65 8.06
CA SER A 104 -16.51 -22.27 7.61
C SER A 104 -15.44 -22.20 8.70
N LYS A 105 -14.50 -23.15 8.67
CA LYS A 105 -13.31 -23.15 9.54
C LYS A 105 -12.09 -22.55 8.83
N VAL A 106 -12.22 -22.17 7.56
CA VAL A 106 -11.09 -21.62 6.78
C VAL A 106 -10.56 -20.33 7.43
N PRO A 107 -9.24 -20.19 7.60
CA PRO A 107 -8.64 -18.95 8.05
C PRO A 107 -8.94 -17.81 7.07
N PHE A 108 -9.20 -16.63 7.62
CA PHE A 108 -9.50 -15.44 6.85
C PHE A 108 -8.60 -14.30 7.28
N ILE A 109 -7.79 -13.81 6.35
CA ILE A 109 -6.92 -12.66 6.54
C ILE A 109 -7.55 -11.46 5.85
N GLN A 110 -7.87 -10.42 6.60
CA GLN A 110 -8.38 -9.16 6.07
C GLN A 110 -7.26 -8.13 6.06
N SER A 111 -6.79 -7.73 4.88
CA SER A 111 -5.79 -6.70 4.70
C SER A 111 -6.42 -5.33 4.49
N TYR A 112 -5.99 -4.34 5.28
CA TYR A 112 -6.44 -2.98 5.20
C TYR A 112 -5.38 -2.07 4.56
N GLN A 113 -5.83 -1.30 3.56
CA GLN A 113 -5.04 -0.30 2.84
C GLN A 113 -5.56 1.13 3.11
N ARG A 114 -6.45 1.26 4.05
CA ARG A 114 -7.10 2.51 4.48
C ARG A 114 -7.48 2.43 5.95
N GLN A 115 -7.89 3.55 6.53
CA GLN A 115 -8.26 3.62 7.95
C GLN A 115 -9.19 2.47 8.38
N ILE A 116 -8.88 1.88 9.53
CA ILE A 116 -9.57 0.72 10.09
C ILE A 116 -10.66 1.18 11.05
N SER A 117 -11.85 0.59 10.93
CA SER A 117 -12.95 0.83 11.87
C SER A 117 -12.89 -0.14 13.03
N THR A 118 -12.64 0.37 14.25
CA THR A 118 -12.60 -0.41 15.49
C THR A 118 -13.90 -1.18 15.76
N LYS A 119 -15.05 -0.56 15.48
CA LYS A 119 -16.36 -1.18 15.65
C LYS A 119 -16.53 -2.41 14.74
N SER A 120 -16.18 -2.26 13.46
CA SER A 120 -16.33 -3.33 12.47
C SER A 120 -15.37 -4.49 12.74
N THR A 121 -14.11 -4.21 13.10
CA THR A 121 -13.11 -5.25 13.42
C THR A 121 -13.46 -6.00 14.70
N SER A 122 -13.86 -5.30 15.76
CA SER A 122 -14.28 -5.92 17.03
C SER A 122 -15.51 -6.82 16.84
N PHE A 123 -16.50 -6.39 16.06
CA PHE A 123 -17.66 -7.21 15.73
C PHE A 123 -17.26 -8.46 14.94
N ALA A 124 -16.43 -8.31 13.92
CA ALA A 124 -15.97 -9.43 13.10
C ALA A 124 -15.14 -10.44 13.89
N LEU A 125 -14.28 -9.99 14.82
CA LEU A 125 -13.52 -10.87 15.72
C LEU A 125 -14.44 -11.68 16.66
N LYS A 126 -15.49 -11.06 17.19
CA LYS A 126 -16.50 -11.79 18.00
C LYS A 126 -17.19 -12.87 17.17
N LEU A 127 -17.46 -12.60 15.89
CA LEU A 127 -18.15 -13.52 15.00
C LEU A 127 -17.25 -14.67 14.52
N ALA A 128 -16.01 -14.34 14.16
CA ALA A 128 -15.07 -15.27 13.52
C ALA A 128 -14.14 -15.99 14.51
N GLY A 129 -13.84 -15.37 15.65
CA GLY A 129 -12.89 -15.90 16.63
C GLY A 129 -11.45 -15.99 16.04
N LYS A 130 -10.70 -17.00 16.46
CA LYS A 130 -9.28 -17.18 16.13
C LYS A 130 -8.94 -17.42 14.65
N LYS A 131 -9.94 -17.63 13.79
CA LYS A 131 -9.72 -17.85 12.36
C LYS A 131 -9.66 -16.54 11.55
N LEU A 132 -10.03 -15.40 12.14
CA LEU A 132 -9.91 -14.08 11.51
C LEU A 132 -8.65 -13.40 12.00
N HIS A 133 -7.84 -12.96 11.04
CA HIS A 133 -6.65 -12.17 11.26
C HIS A 133 -6.70 -10.90 10.41
N PHE A 134 -6.13 -9.83 10.91
CA PHE A 134 -6.07 -8.55 10.21
C PHE A 134 -4.64 -8.17 9.89
N THR A 135 -4.41 -7.60 8.71
CA THR A 135 -3.16 -6.93 8.40
C THR A 135 -3.43 -5.47 8.01
N SER A 136 -2.42 -4.65 8.18
CA SER A 136 -2.39 -3.25 7.74
C SER A 136 -1.07 -2.97 7.03
N CYS A 137 -1.06 -2.00 6.14
CA CYS A 137 0.15 -1.63 5.41
C CYS A 137 1.15 -0.79 6.22
N ALA A 138 0.85 -0.45 7.49
CA ALA A 138 1.77 0.14 8.45
C ALA A 138 1.26 -0.06 9.88
N ALA A 139 2.14 -0.02 10.88
CA ALA A 139 1.79 -0.30 12.27
C ALA A 139 0.95 0.81 12.91
N HIS A 140 1.17 2.10 12.55
CA HIS A 140 0.38 3.22 13.07
C HIS A 140 -1.13 3.05 12.83
N MET A 141 -1.53 2.38 11.77
CA MET A 141 -2.95 2.09 11.47
C MET A 141 -3.62 1.21 12.54
N LEU A 142 -2.82 0.48 13.31
CA LEU A 142 -3.29 -0.43 14.36
C LEU A 142 -3.35 0.25 15.74
N SER A 143 -2.80 1.45 15.90
CA SER A 143 -2.66 2.15 17.20
C SER A 143 -3.99 2.39 17.91
N ALA A 144 -5.09 2.60 17.17
CA ALA A 144 -6.42 2.79 17.71
C ALA A 144 -7.17 1.47 18.01
N LEU A 145 -6.57 0.31 17.69
CA LEU A 145 -7.20 -0.98 17.89
C LEU A 145 -6.75 -1.61 19.21
N PRO A 146 -7.59 -2.46 19.81
CA PRO A 146 -7.16 -3.20 21.00
C PRO A 146 -5.94 -4.07 20.64
N ASN A 147 -4.94 -4.06 21.52
CA ASN A 147 -3.77 -4.92 21.35
C ASN A 147 -4.21 -6.38 21.28
N SER A 148 -4.01 -7.00 20.11
CA SER A 148 -4.50 -8.35 19.82
C SER A 148 -3.51 -9.08 18.92
N ALA A 149 -3.24 -10.34 19.26
CA ALA A 149 -2.49 -11.26 18.39
C ALA A 149 -3.16 -11.49 17.01
N ALA A 150 -4.36 -10.97 16.80
CA ALA A 150 -5.06 -11.02 15.51
C ALA A 150 -4.67 -9.89 14.53
N PHE A 151 -3.71 -9.04 14.87
CA PHE A 151 -3.29 -7.90 14.04
C PHE A 151 -1.78 -7.96 13.76
N THR A 152 -1.40 -7.89 12.48
CA THR A 152 -0.01 -7.89 12.04
C THR A 152 0.21 -6.80 10.99
N PRO A 153 1.11 -5.83 11.19
CA PRO A 153 1.48 -4.90 10.13
C PRO A 153 2.38 -5.60 9.11
N ILE A 154 2.07 -5.45 7.83
CA ILE A 154 2.88 -5.92 6.70
C ILE A 154 2.85 -4.81 5.67
N PHE A 155 3.99 -4.24 5.35
CA PHE A 155 4.12 -3.17 4.38
C PHE A 155 3.61 -3.57 2.99
N ASN A 156 3.29 -2.58 2.18
CA ASN A 156 3.11 -2.81 0.76
C ASN A 156 4.48 -3.00 0.09
N PHE A 157 4.49 -3.74 -1.02
CA PHE A 157 5.67 -3.87 -1.86
C PHE A 157 5.66 -2.79 -2.96
N THR A 158 6.85 -2.61 -3.55
CA THR A 158 7.01 -1.98 -4.86
C THR A 158 7.77 -2.92 -5.79
N ASP A 159 7.66 -2.69 -7.11
CA ASP A 159 8.47 -3.43 -8.09
C ASP A 159 9.90 -2.86 -8.09
N VAL A 160 10.72 -3.43 -7.20
CA VAL A 160 12.11 -2.98 -7.04
C VAL A 160 12.97 -3.26 -8.28
N ASP A 161 12.60 -4.21 -9.12
CA ASP A 161 13.33 -4.50 -10.36
C ASP A 161 13.01 -3.47 -11.45
N TYR A 162 11.78 -2.96 -11.46
CA TYR A 162 11.38 -1.87 -12.33
C TYR A 162 11.87 -0.52 -11.82
N PHE A 163 11.66 -0.18 -10.56
CA PHE A 163 12.19 1.02 -9.89
C PHE A 163 13.62 0.74 -9.41
N ASP A 164 14.54 0.61 -10.34
CA ASP A 164 15.94 0.30 -10.08
C ASP A 164 16.77 1.54 -9.76
N TYR A 165 17.93 1.29 -9.16
CA TYR A 165 18.95 2.31 -8.95
C TYR A 165 19.86 2.43 -10.19
N ASN A 166 20.02 3.65 -10.67
CA ASN A 166 20.95 3.97 -11.75
C ASN A 166 22.04 4.93 -11.24
N SER A 167 23.25 4.42 -11.02
CA SER A 167 24.36 5.17 -10.45
C SER A 167 24.92 6.27 -11.38
N VAL A 168 24.58 6.25 -12.69
CA VAL A 168 25.01 7.28 -13.64
C VAL A 168 24.05 8.45 -13.75
N CYS A 169 22.86 8.36 -13.12
CA CYS A 169 21.91 9.46 -13.11
C CYS A 169 22.44 10.66 -12.32
N GLN A 170 22.36 11.84 -12.92
CA GLN A 170 22.66 13.09 -12.24
C GLN A 170 21.42 13.57 -11.46
N ARG A 171 21.55 13.61 -10.14
CA ARG A 171 20.47 14.08 -9.26
C ARG A 171 20.45 15.60 -9.23
N THR A 172 19.58 16.21 -10.03
CA THR A 172 19.60 17.65 -10.29
C THR A 172 18.46 18.43 -9.63
N HIS A 173 17.41 17.74 -9.18
CA HIS A 173 16.20 18.38 -8.66
C HIS A 173 15.67 17.65 -7.43
N LEU A 174 14.81 18.30 -6.67
CA LEU A 174 13.91 17.68 -5.69
C LEU A 174 12.62 17.24 -6.40
N MET A 175 11.88 16.32 -5.81
CA MET A 175 10.62 15.85 -6.39
C MET A 175 9.50 15.87 -5.36
N PHE A 176 8.33 16.33 -5.80
CA PHE A 176 7.05 16.03 -5.18
C PHE A 176 6.26 15.11 -6.11
N LEU A 177 5.73 14.01 -5.56
CA LEU A 177 4.92 13.06 -6.33
C LEU A 177 3.67 12.66 -5.54
N GLY A 178 2.51 13.10 -6.02
CA GLY A 178 1.25 12.79 -5.36
C GLY A 178 0.10 13.57 -5.97
N ARG A 179 -1.12 13.28 -5.53
CA ARG A 179 -2.29 14.07 -5.92
C ARG A 179 -2.12 15.50 -5.42
N ILE A 180 -2.50 16.46 -6.26
CA ILE A 180 -2.43 17.88 -5.89
C ILE A 180 -3.61 18.20 -4.97
N GLU A 181 -3.39 18.01 -3.68
CA GLU A 181 -4.36 18.21 -2.59
C GLU A 181 -3.65 18.82 -1.39
N ASN A 182 -4.32 19.66 -0.63
CA ASN A 182 -3.74 20.32 0.54
C ASN A 182 -3.16 19.31 1.55
N VAL A 183 -3.86 18.20 1.77
CA VAL A 183 -3.40 17.16 2.71
C VAL A 183 -2.13 16.44 2.27
N LYS A 184 -1.74 16.53 0.99
CA LYS A 184 -0.50 15.95 0.46
C LYS A 184 0.71 16.87 0.62
N GLY A 185 0.50 18.15 0.92
CA GLY A 185 1.59 19.08 1.22
C GLY A 185 2.34 19.58 -0.01
N THR A 186 1.68 19.68 -1.18
CA THR A 186 2.31 20.16 -2.41
C THR A 186 2.93 21.55 -2.23
N ARG A 187 2.22 22.46 -1.55
CA ARG A 187 2.70 23.80 -1.26
C ARG A 187 3.96 23.77 -0.39
N GLU A 188 3.95 22.99 0.68
CA GLU A 188 5.07 22.85 1.61
C GLU A 188 6.33 22.29 0.93
N ALA A 189 6.17 21.34 0.00
CA ALA A 189 7.28 20.81 -0.79
C ALA A 189 7.89 21.89 -1.70
N ILE A 190 7.06 22.67 -2.38
CA ILE A 190 7.53 23.79 -3.23
C ILE A 190 8.24 24.85 -2.38
N GLU A 191 7.66 25.26 -1.25
CA GLU A 191 8.26 26.25 -0.36
C GLU A 191 9.62 25.80 0.16
N ALA A 192 9.78 24.53 0.57
CA ALA A 192 11.05 23.98 1.02
C ALA A 192 12.10 23.99 -0.10
N ALA A 193 11.73 23.59 -1.30
CA ALA A 193 12.63 23.58 -2.45
C ALA A 193 13.09 25.00 -2.83
N VAL A 194 12.18 25.95 -2.91
CA VAL A 194 12.49 27.35 -3.25
C VAL A 194 13.39 27.99 -2.17
N LYS A 195 13.04 27.81 -0.87
CA LYS A 195 13.84 28.30 0.24
C LYS A 195 15.26 27.72 0.27
N SER A 196 15.42 26.46 -0.15
CA SER A 196 16.73 25.81 -0.22
C SER A 196 17.51 26.10 -1.53
N GLY A 197 16.93 26.89 -2.45
CA GLY A 197 17.54 27.20 -3.75
C GLY A 197 17.62 26.02 -4.72
N ASN A 198 16.82 24.98 -4.51
CA ASN A 198 16.80 23.80 -5.38
C ASN A 198 15.61 23.81 -6.35
N LYS A 199 15.86 23.31 -7.57
CA LYS A 199 14.79 23.01 -8.52
C LYS A 199 13.90 21.90 -7.96
N ILE A 200 12.58 22.00 -8.15
CA ILE A 200 11.62 20.93 -7.83
C ILE A 200 10.77 20.58 -9.04
N ILE A 201 10.62 19.27 -9.27
CA ILE A 201 9.61 18.71 -10.18
C ILE A 201 8.38 18.34 -9.35
N VAL A 202 7.22 18.92 -9.71
CA VAL A 202 5.93 18.63 -9.09
C VAL A 202 5.13 17.76 -10.04
N ALA A 203 4.90 16.49 -9.67
CA ALA A 203 4.15 15.54 -10.48
C ALA A 203 2.88 15.08 -9.75
N GLY A 204 1.75 15.13 -10.45
CA GLY A 204 0.48 14.64 -9.95
C GLY A 204 -0.70 15.28 -10.64
N ASN A 205 -1.85 14.62 -10.53
CA ASN A 205 -3.09 15.13 -11.08
C ASN A 205 -3.87 15.94 -10.02
N ILE A 206 -4.61 16.93 -10.50
CA ILE A 206 -5.58 17.65 -9.70
C ILE A 206 -6.84 16.77 -9.62
N GLN A 207 -7.28 16.43 -8.42
CA GLN A 207 -8.50 15.65 -8.23
C GLN A 207 -9.75 16.53 -8.37
N PRO A 208 -10.88 16.01 -8.85
CA PRO A 208 -12.14 16.73 -8.86
C PRO A 208 -12.46 17.30 -7.46
N GLY A 209 -12.78 18.60 -7.40
CA GLY A 209 -13.05 19.32 -6.15
C GLY A 209 -11.83 19.96 -5.48
N HIS A 210 -10.63 19.83 -6.06
CA HIS A 210 -9.39 20.45 -5.58
C HIS A 210 -8.86 21.54 -6.52
N ASP A 211 -9.65 21.95 -7.52
CA ASP A 211 -9.26 22.98 -8.48
C ASP A 211 -9.00 24.33 -7.79
N GLU A 212 -9.82 24.71 -6.81
CA GLU A 212 -9.63 25.94 -6.04
C GLU A 212 -8.26 25.95 -5.33
N TYR A 213 -7.91 24.86 -4.66
CA TYR A 213 -6.60 24.74 -4.02
C TYR A 213 -5.44 24.89 -5.02
N PHE A 214 -5.57 24.28 -6.20
CA PHE A 214 -4.56 24.44 -7.24
C PHE A 214 -4.45 25.88 -7.73
N GLU A 215 -5.56 26.53 -8.08
CA GLU A 215 -5.57 27.89 -8.63
C GLU A 215 -5.08 28.93 -7.61
N THR A 216 -5.45 28.77 -6.32
CA THR A 216 -5.15 29.78 -5.29
C THR A 216 -3.81 29.56 -4.59
N GLU A 217 -3.42 28.31 -4.36
CA GLU A 217 -2.26 28.00 -3.52
C GLU A 217 -1.05 27.46 -4.31
N ILE A 218 -1.26 26.77 -5.43
CA ILE A 218 -0.17 26.14 -6.17
C ILE A 218 0.22 26.93 -7.39
N LYS A 219 -0.74 27.32 -8.22
CA LYS A 219 -0.49 28.04 -9.49
C LYS A 219 0.33 29.31 -9.34
N PRO A 220 0.15 30.16 -8.31
CA PRO A 220 1.03 31.31 -8.09
C PRO A 220 2.50 30.94 -7.88
N LEU A 221 2.77 29.78 -7.24
CA LEU A 221 4.14 29.31 -6.98
C LEU A 221 4.84 28.80 -8.25
N LEU A 222 4.08 28.40 -9.28
CA LEU A 222 4.64 27.92 -10.55
C LEU A 222 5.29 29.04 -11.39
N THR A 223 5.13 30.31 -11.00
CA THR A 223 5.84 31.44 -11.63
C THR A 223 7.33 31.50 -11.26
N ASN A 224 7.74 30.76 -10.21
CA ASN A 224 9.13 30.69 -9.81
C ASN A 224 9.92 29.75 -10.73
N SER A 225 11.05 30.20 -11.26
CA SER A 225 11.89 29.45 -12.22
C SER A 225 12.45 28.12 -11.66
N LEU A 226 12.42 27.93 -10.35
CA LEU A 226 12.83 26.68 -9.70
C LEU A 226 11.71 25.63 -9.67
N VAL A 227 10.48 25.97 -10.01
CA VAL A 227 9.30 25.09 -9.90
C VAL A 227 8.82 24.68 -11.28
N GLU A 228 8.77 23.35 -11.51
CA GLU A 228 8.26 22.79 -12.74
C GLU A 228 7.10 21.83 -12.42
N TYR A 229 5.89 22.14 -12.89
CA TYR A 229 4.72 21.26 -12.79
C TYR A 229 4.55 20.47 -14.08
N VAL A 230 4.64 19.13 -13.97
CA VAL A 230 4.60 18.21 -15.12
C VAL A 230 3.26 17.47 -15.27
N GLY A 231 2.30 17.74 -14.39
CA GLY A 231 1.00 17.07 -14.41
C GLY A 231 1.08 15.60 -13.95
N ALA A 232 0.11 14.80 -14.39
CA ALA A 232 0.12 13.37 -14.12
C ALA A 232 1.20 12.67 -14.93
N VAL A 233 1.89 11.72 -14.29
CA VAL A 233 2.99 10.96 -14.90
C VAL A 233 2.66 9.47 -14.94
N ASN A 234 3.11 8.76 -15.96
CA ASN A 234 3.09 7.31 -16.02
C ASN A 234 4.26 6.69 -15.25
N ASP A 235 4.31 5.35 -15.16
CA ASP A 235 5.33 4.66 -14.37
C ASP A 235 6.76 4.90 -14.93
N GLU A 236 6.93 5.00 -16.24
CA GLU A 236 8.23 5.29 -16.89
C GLU A 236 8.72 6.70 -16.53
N GLN A 237 7.87 7.71 -16.69
CA GLN A 237 8.18 9.09 -16.31
C GLN A 237 8.45 9.21 -14.82
N LYS A 238 7.65 8.52 -13.98
CA LYS A 238 7.84 8.47 -12.54
C LYS A 238 9.21 7.90 -12.16
N LYS A 239 9.59 6.76 -12.75
CA LYS A 239 10.91 6.16 -12.57
C LYS A 239 12.01 7.14 -12.96
N TYR A 240 11.90 7.74 -14.14
CA TYR A 240 12.88 8.71 -14.63
C TYR A 240 13.08 9.89 -13.65
N TYR A 241 11.99 10.50 -13.20
CA TYR A 241 12.07 11.62 -12.25
C TYR A 241 12.65 11.20 -10.91
N LEU A 242 12.23 10.05 -10.36
CA LEU A 242 12.77 9.55 -9.09
C LEU A 242 14.27 9.28 -9.18
N GLN A 243 14.75 8.59 -10.21
CA GLN A 243 16.18 8.30 -10.41
C GLN A 243 17.05 9.56 -10.49
N ASN A 244 16.51 10.65 -11.05
CA ASN A 244 17.22 11.91 -11.22
C ASN A 244 16.97 12.92 -10.07
N SER A 245 16.27 12.50 -9.01
CA SER A 245 15.95 13.37 -7.87
C SER A 245 17.00 13.27 -6.77
N LYS A 246 17.36 14.42 -6.17
CA LYS A 246 18.16 14.50 -4.94
C LYS A 246 17.42 13.91 -3.76
N ALA A 247 16.10 14.17 -3.68
CA ALA A 247 15.18 13.60 -2.68
C ALA A 247 13.74 13.71 -3.15
N LEU A 248 12.90 12.80 -2.63
CA LEU A 248 11.46 12.94 -2.63
C LEU A 248 11.04 13.75 -1.40
N LEU A 249 10.34 14.88 -1.59
CA LEU A 249 9.73 15.64 -0.52
C LEU A 249 8.30 15.13 -0.27
N PHE A 250 8.01 14.74 0.96
CA PHE A 250 6.74 14.12 1.32
C PHE A 250 6.11 14.76 2.57
N PRO A 251 5.74 16.05 2.50
CA PRO A 251 5.19 16.80 3.64
C PRO A 251 3.70 16.57 3.83
N VAL A 252 3.27 15.32 3.92
CA VAL A 252 1.85 14.97 4.12
C VAL A 252 1.33 15.48 5.46
N LYS A 253 0.11 16.01 5.47
CA LYS A 253 -0.56 16.60 6.65
C LYS A 253 -1.64 15.71 7.23
N TRP A 254 -1.72 14.45 6.79
CA TRP A 254 -2.67 13.45 7.26
C TRP A 254 -1.96 12.13 7.59
N GLU A 255 -2.66 11.23 8.26
CA GLU A 255 -2.13 9.91 8.57
C GLU A 255 -2.12 9.03 7.31
N GLU A 256 -1.07 9.16 6.49
CA GLU A 256 -0.91 8.39 5.26
C GLU A 256 -0.78 6.91 5.60
N PRO A 257 -1.63 6.02 5.06
CA PRO A 257 -1.56 4.58 5.37
C PRO A 257 -0.22 3.94 5.06
N PHE A 258 0.36 4.23 3.87
CA PHE A 258 1.68 3.70 3.50
C PHE A 258 2.47 4.68 2.62
N GLY A 259 1.84 5.22 1.57
CA GLY A 259 2.55 6.03 0.58
C GLY A 259 3.47 5.17 -0.29
N ILE A 260 2.92 4.43 -1.25
CA ILE A 260 3.70 3.54 -2.15
C ILE A 260 4.87 4.29 -2.80
N VAL A 261 4.70 5.57 -3.09
CA VAL A 261 5.74 6.43 -3.67
C VAL A 261 7.00 6.53 -2.80
N LEU A 262 6.90 6.36 -1.48
CA LEU A 262 8.07 6.30 -0.58
C LEU A 262 8.92 5.09 -0.91
N ALA A 263 8.30 3.91 -1.03
CA ALA A 263 9.00 2.68 -1.39
C ALA A 263 9.57 2.74 -2.82
N GLU A 264 8.85 3.35 -3.76
CA GLU A 264 9.31 3.58 -5.13
C GLU A 264 10.54 4.50 -5.18
N ALA A 265 10.53 5.60 -4.41
CA ALA A 265 11.69 6.50 -4.31
C ALA A 265 12.90 5.79 -3.71
N LEU A 266 12.72 5.09 -2.59
CA LEU A 266 13.79 4.33 -1.94
C LEU A 266 14.32 3.21 -2.84
N ALA A 267 13.47 2.58 -3.64
CA ALA A 267 13.90 1.60 -4.63
C ALA A 267 14.77 2.22 -5.75
N CYS A 268 14.51 3.46 -6.14
CA CYS A 268 15.38 4.24 -7.03
C CYS A 268 16.64 4.79 -6.31
N ALA A 269 16.91 4.39 -5.07
CA ALA A 269 17.95 4.94 -4.19
C ALA A 269 17.79 6.45 -3.95
N THR A 270 16.58 6.98 -4.01
CA THR A 270 16.25 8.38 -3.78
C THR A 270 15.78 8.54 -2.35
N PRO A 271 16.50 9.32 -1.52
CA PRO A 271 16.14 9.53 -0.13
C PRO A 271 14.80 10.28 -0.01
N VAL A 272 14.13 10.08 1.11
CA VAL A 272 12.84 10.72 1.41
C VAL A 272 13.01 11.73 2.53
N ILE A 273 12.47 12.94 2.36
CA ILE A 273 12.29 13.90 3.46
C ILE A 273 10.79 14.05 3.67
N GLY A 274 10.28 13.57 4.80
CA GLY A 274 8.86 13.54 5.06
C GLY A 274 8.46 14.11 6.41
N PHE A 275 7.23 14.64 6.49
CA PHE A 275 6.67 15.04 7.78
C PHE A 275 6.39 13.81 8.64
N ASN A 276 6.59 13.94 9.95
CA ASN A 276 6.36 12.90 10.96
C ASN A 276 4.86 12.59 11.09
N ARG A 277 4.27 11.98 10.06
CA ARG A 277 2.84 11.63 9.96
C ARG A 277 2.67 10.26 9.30
N GLY A 278 1.67 9.52 9.77
CA GLY A 278 1.28 8.24 9.21
C GLY A 278 2.43 7.23 9.15
N SER A 279 2.69 6.69 7.97
CA SER A 279 3.73 5.69 7.75
C SER A 279 5.16 6.25 7.65
N VAL A 280 5.34 7.57 7.55
CA VAL A 280 6.68 8.16 7.35
C VAL A 280 7.68 7.69 8.40
N PRO A 281 7.40 7.74 9.73
CA PRO A 281 8.36 7.27 10.74
C PRO A 281 8.61 5.74 10.74
N GLU A 282 7.81 4.97 10.02
CA GLU A 282 8.02 3.52 9.88
C GLU A 282 8.82 3.18 8.61
N VAL A 283 8.68 3.99 7.55
CA VAL A 283 9.31 3.79 6.25
C VAL A 283 10.68 4.47 6.21
N VAL A 284 10.76 5.72 6.69
CA VAL A 284 11.98 6.51 6.70
C VAL A 284 12.80 6.18 7.94
N LYS A 285 14.08 5.87 7.73
CA LYS A 285 15.09 5.67 8.78
C LYS A 285 16.00 6.89 8.79
N GLU A 286 15.93 7.64 9.88
CA GLU A 286 16.65 8.92 10.07
C GLU A 286 18.15 8.78 9.74
N GLY A 287 18.63 9.62 8.83
CA GLY A 287 20.03 9.68 8.42
C GLY A 287 20.54 8.50 7.57
N MET A 288 19.70 7.48 7.31
CA MET A 288 20.09 6.33 6.51
C MET A 288 19.41 6.33 5.12
N ASN A 289 18.09 6.46 5.08
CA ASN A 289 17.35 6.51 3.82
C ASN A 289 16.53 7.80 3.65
N GLY A 290 16.69 8.76 4.58
CA GLY A 290 16.00 10.03 4.53
C GLY A 290 16.00 10.74 5.88
N PHE A 291 15.10 11.71 6.01
CA PHE A 291 14.93 12.52 7.20
C PHE A 291 13.45 12.68 7.56
N ILE A 292 13.15 12.64 8.86
CA ILE A 292 11.81 12.86 9.40
C ILE A 292 11.79 14.26 10.01
N VAL A 293 10.85 15.10 9.59
CA VAL A 293 10.77 16.50 9.97
C VAL A 293 9.35 16.91 10.33
N GLU A 294 9.19 18.03 11.06
CA GLU A 294 7.86 18.53 11.45
C GLU A 294 7.47 19.80 10.68
N THR A 295 8.45 20.53 10.15
CA THR A 295 8.25 21.85 9.55
C THR A 295 8.95 21.97 8.19
N VAL A 296 8.53 22.99 7.41
CA VAL A 296 9.20 23.36 6.16
C VAL A 296 10.65 23.79 6.41
N ASP A 297 10.94 24.50 7.49
CA ASP A 297 12.28 24.97 7.80
C ASP A 297 13.23 23.81 8.18
N GLU A 298 12.73 22.81 8.91
CA GLU A 298 13.47 21.57 9.15
C GLU A 298 13.69 20.78 7.84
N MET A 299 12.71 20.78 6.93
CA MET A 299 12.86 20.17 5.60
C MET A 299 13.97 20.84 4.80
N VAL A 300 14.08 22.17 4.84
CA VAL A 300 15.19 22.92 4.23
C VAL A 300 16.55 22.50 4.83
N GLN A 301 16.63 22.36 6.16
CA GLN A 301 17.85 21.90 6.82
C GLN A 301 18.21 20.46 6.43
N ALA A 302 17.21 19.57 6.31
CA ALA A 302 17.40 18.19 5.90
C ALA A 302 17.89 18.08 4.44
N ILE A 303 17.40 18.93 3.54
CA ILE A 303 17.90 19.03 2.15
C ILE A 303 19.42 19.30 2.14
N GLY A 304 19.93 20.15 3.02
CA GLY A 304 21.37 20.44 3.15
C GLY A 304 22.22 19.27 3.66
N LYS A 305 21.60 18.18 4.14
CA LYS A 305 22.29 17.00 4.68
C LYS A 305 22.27 15.79 3.73
N LEU A 306 21.65 15.89 2.56
CA LEU A 306 21.44 14.76 1.65
C LEU A 306 22.74 14.07 1.20
N ASP A 307 23.83 14.81 1.07
CA ASP A 307 25.13 14.27 0.66
C ASP A 307 25.74 13.28 1.67
N SER A 308 25.19 13.20 2.90
CA SER A 308 25.62 12.26 3.93
C SER A 308 25.02 10.86 3.78
N ILE A 309 24.05 10.66 2.89
CA ILE A 309 23.31 9.40 2.73
C ILE A 309 23.84 8.61 1.54
N SER A 310 24.15 7.32 1.75
CA SER A 310 24.57 6.39 0.70
C SER A 310 23.40 5.91 -0.14
N PRO A 311 23.41 6.13 -1.47
CA PRO A 311 22.38 5.58 -2.36
C PRO A 311 22.31 4.04 -2.34
N GLU A 312 23.45 3.36 -2.17
CA GLU A 312 23.55 1.90 -2.10
C GLU A 312 22.84 1.36 -0.86
N GLU A 313 22.99 2.04 0.30
CA GLU A 313 22.30 1.66 1.54
C GLU A 313 20.78 1.87 1.42
N ILE A 314 20.35 2.99 0.83
CA ILE A 314 18.93 3.24 0.52
C ILE A 314 18.36 2.08 -0.31
N ARG A 315 19.04 1.75 -1.40
CA ARG A 315 18.62 0.68 -2.32
C ARG A 315 18.54 -0.67 -1.61
N SER A 316 19.56 -1.01 -0.85
CA SER A 316 19.62 -2.27 -0.10
C SER A 316 18.46 -2.38 0.90
N ASP A 317 18.19 -1.31 1.66
CA ASP A 317 17.06 -1.25 2.59
C ASP A 317 15.72 -1.43 1.87
N ALA A 318 15.53 -0.74 0.73
CA ALA A 318 14.30 -0.84 -0.05
C ALA A 318 14.06 -2.26 -0.57
N VAL A 319 15.07 -2.91 -1.14
CA VAL A 319 14.97 -4.30 -1.63
C VAL A 319 14.60 -5.25 -0.50
N ASN A 320 15.27 -5.12 0.65
CA ASN A 320 15.05 -6.01 1.79
C ASN A 320 13.65 -5.86 2.41
N ARG A 321 13.10 -4.65 2.42
CA ARG A 321 11.83 -4.34 3.12
C ARG A 321 10.63 -4.32 2.21
N PHE A 322 10.79 -3.85 0.98
CA PHE A 322 9.66 -3.50 0.10
C PHE A 322 9.63 -4.29 -1.22
N SER A 323 10.54 -5.27 -1.42
CA SER A 323 10.43 -6.17 -2.59
C SER A 323 9.19 -7.05 -2.49
N LEU A 324 8.64 -7.41 -3.66
CA LEU A 324 7.55 -8.37 -3.73
C LEU A 324 7.90 -9.69 -3.01
N GLN A 325 9.14 -10.15 -3.14
CA GLN A 325 9.62 -11.37 -2.50
C GLN A 325 9.57 -11.26 -0.97
N SER A 326 10.06 -10.15 -0.40
CA SER A 326 10.07 -9.92 1.05
C SER A 326 8.65 -9.86 1.60
N ILE A 327 7.76 -9.10 0.96
CA ILE A 327 6.37 -8.95 1.43
C ILE A 327 5.57 -10.25 1.25
N THR A 328 5.76 -10.96 0.13
CA THR A 328 5.13 -12.28 -0.08
C THR A 328 5.52 -13.27 1.01
N ARG A 329 6.82 -13.31 1.38
CA ARG A 329 7.30 -14.18 2.46
C ARG A 329 6.62 -13.86 3.79
N GLN A 330 6.52 -12.59 4.17
CA GLN A 330 5.86 -12.18 5.42
C GLN A 330 4.39 -12.64 5.47
N TYR A 331 3.65 -12.51 4.37
CA TYR A 331 2.28 -13.04 4.31
C TYR A 331 2.24 -14.56 4.40
N LEU A 332 3.14 -15.29 3.73
CA LEU A 332 3.17 -16.75 3.80
C LEU A 332 3.54 -17.24 5.20
N ASP A 333 4.50 -16.60 5.87
CA ASP A 333 4.86 -16.91 7.26
C ASP A 333 3.67 -16.71 8.20
N LEU A 334 2.92 -15.61 8.02
CA LEU A 334 1.67 -15.37 8.74
C LEU A 334 0.64 -16.48 8.48
N PHE A 335 0.45 -16.89 7.22
CA PHE A 335 -0.53 -17.93 6.86
C PHE A 335 -0.15 -19.28 7.49
N PHE A 336 1.11 -19.68 7.39
CA PHE A 336 1.59 -20.92 8.03
C PHE A 336 1.41 -20.87 9.54
N GLY A 337 1.78 -19.78 10.21
CA GLY A 337 1.60 -19.62 11.65
C GLY A 337 0.14 -19.73 12.09
N ILE A 338 -0.80 -19.17 11.33
CA ILE A 338 -2.25 -19.27 11.60
C ILE A 338 -2.73 -20.72 11.42
N LEU A 339 -2.32 -21.38 10.32
CA LEU A 339 -2.72 -22.75 10.03
C LEU A 339 -2.22 -23.73 11.09
N ASP A 340 -0.98 -23.60 11.53
CA ASP A 340 -0.39 -24.45 12.57
C ASP A 340 -1.09 -24.25 13.92
N ASN A 341 -1.35 -23.03 14.32
CA ASN A 341 -2.11 -22.72 15.53
C ASN A 341 -3.53 -23.33 15.52
N LEU A 342 -4.20 -23.32 14.37
CA LEU A 342 -5.54 -23.92 14.25
C LEU A 342 -5.49 -25.46 14.28
N ARG A 343 -4.44 -26.10 13.72
CA ARG A 343 -4.23 -27.55 13.79
C ARG A 343 -3.99 -28.02 15.23
N ILE A 344 -3.13 -27.35 15.98
CA ILE A 344 -2.84 -27.66 17.39
C ILE A 344 -4.13 -27.61 18.23
N ILE A 345 -4.97 -26.58 18.03
CA ILE A 345 -6.24 -26.44 18.75
C ILE A 345 -7.22 -27.58 18.41
N THR A 346 -7.18 -28.09 17.18
CA THR A 346 -8.05 -29.19 16.74
C THR A 346 -7.60 -30.50 17.38
N ILE A 347 -6.30 -30.76 17.47
CA ILE A 347 -5.75 -31.98 18.09
C ILE A 347 -6.01 -31.96 19.60
N SER A 348 -5.85 -30.83 20.29
CA SER A 348 -6.06 -30.72 21.74
C SER A 348 -7.54 -30.84 22.17
N LYS A 349 -8.48 -30.79 21.24
CA LYS A 349 -9.93 -30.96 21.47
C LYS A 349 -10.48 -32.29 20.99
N ALA A 350 -9.64 -33.19 20.45
CA ALA A 350 -10.07 -34.55 20.16
C ALA A 350 -10.29 -35.28 21.48
N PRO A 351 -11.46 -35.89 21.72
CA PRO A 351 -11.69 -36.69 22.89
C PRO A 351 -10.71 -37.89 22.88
N ILE A 352 -10.14 -38.19 24.04
CA ILE A 352 -9.31 -39.38 24.31
C ILE A 352 -10.23 -40.59 24.26
#